data_65a62f054e9063158258911e1c6ba697
#
_entry.id   65a62f054e9063158258911e1c6ba697
#
_cell.length_a   1.000
_cell.length_b   1.000
_cell.length_c   1.000
_cell.angle_alpha   90.00
_cell.angle_beta   90.00
_cell.angle_gamma   90.00
#
_symmetry.space_group_name_H-M   'P 1'
#
loop_
_entity.id
_entity.type
_entity.pdbx_description
1 polymer ?
#
loop_
_entity_poly.entity_id
_entity_poly.type
_entity_poly.pdbx_seq_one_letter_code
_entity_poly.pdbx_strand_id
1 'polypeptide(L)'
;MLELIARNRKVYTRDRLAFFMSFLSVIILILVYQVFLGQIQIDAIKEALNSDTASTDTIQMVNYWLISGLTTIISMTSTLGAFGVMVSDREKKLSEDFKVSPVSNFKVELAYAVFAILFGIIMTMFSCVFAIGIFNGFSSLLDYSLTDY
;
A
#
# COMPACT_ATOMS: atom_id res chain seq x y z
N MET A 1 21.53 -16.54 -3.19
CA MET A 1 20.24 -16.04 -2.69
C MET A 1 20.23 -14.52 -2.58
N LEU A 2 21.10 -13.91 -1.77
CA LEU A 2 21.13 -12.45 -1.59
C LEU A 2 21.35 -11.69 -2.90
N GLU A 3 22.21 -12.19 -3.78
CA GLU A 3 22.46 -11.59 -5.10
C GLU A 3 21.23 -11.62 -6.01
N LEU A 4 20.43 -12.68 -5.97
CA LEU A 4 19.19 -12.77 -6.72
C LEU A 4 18.13 -11.80 -6.20
N ILE A 5 18.02 -11.64 -4.89
CA ILE A 5 17.13 -10.66 -4.26
C ILE A 5 17.58 -9.24 -4.63
N ALA A 6 18.88 -8.96 -4.56
CA ALA A 6 19.44 -7.67 -4.95
C ALA A 6 19.22 -7.36 -6.45
N ARG A 7 19.32 -8.38 -7.31
CA ARG A 7 18.99 -8.29 -8.74
C ARG A 7 17.49 -7.91 -8.91
N ASN A 8 16.59 -8.65 -8.27
CA ASN A 8 15.16 -8.41 -8.39
C ASN A 8 14.78 -7.00 -7.93
N ARG A 9 15.37 -6.52 -6.82
CA ARG A 9 15.24 -5.13 -6.39
C ARG A 9 15.72 -4.17 -7.47
N LYS A 10 16.90 -4.41 -8.07
CA LYS A 10 17.47 -3.53 -9.10
C LYS A 10 16.63 -3.53 -10.39
N VAL A 11 16.07 -4.66 -10.77
CA VAL A 11 15.16 -4.77 -11.93
C VAL A 11 13.90 -3.95 -11.69
N TYR A 12 13.27 -4.11 -10.51
CA TYR A 12 12.06 -3.39 -10.17
C TYR A 12 12.27 -1.87 -10.06
N THR A 13 13.35 -1.44 -9.39
CA THR A 13 13.64 0.00 -9.22
C THR A 13 14.14 0.65 -10.51
N ARG A 14 14.66 -0.12 -11.47
CA ARG A 14 15.05 0.37 -12.79
C ARG A 14 13.85 0.69 -13.66
N ASP A 15 12.75 -0.01 -13.49
CA ASP A 15 11.47 0.35 -14.11
C ASP A 15 10.83 1.50 -13.31
N ARG A 16 11.30 2.72 -13.61
CA ARG A 16 10.86 3.95 -12.94
C ARG A 16 9.35 4.16 -13.05
N LEU A 17 8.76 3.73 -14.16
CA LEU A 17 7.33 3.89 -14.39
C LEU A 17 6.52 2.96 -13.47
N ALA A 18 6.85 1.68 -13.42
CA ALA A 18 6.17 0.71 -12.54
C ALA A 18 6.33 1.09 -11.06
N PHE A 19 7.55 1.51 -10.67
CA PHE A 19 7.83 1.95 -9.30
C PHE A 19 7.00 3.19 -8.93
N PHE A 20 7.00 4.23 -9.78
CA PHE A 20 6.24 5.45 -9.55
C PHE A 20 4.72 5.20 -9.53
N MET A 21 4.21 4.36 -10.44
CA MET A 21 2.79 3.99 -10.48
C MET A 21 2.35 3.25 -9.23
N SER A 22 3.21 2.42 -8.63
CA SER A 22 2.90 1.74 -7.36
C SER A 22 2.69 2.74 -6.22
N PHE A 23 3.55 3.75 -6.09
CA PHE A 23 3.39 4.80 -5.09
C PHE A 23 2.19 5.71 -5.37
N LEU A 24 1.99 6.09 -6.62
CA LEU A 24 0.87 6.92 -7.04
C LEU A 24 -0.47 6.24 -6.76
N SER A 25 -0.56 4.94 -7.01
CA SER A 25 -1.74 4.13 -6.70
C SER A 25 -2.08 4.18 -5.20
N VAL A 26 -1.09 4.05 -4.32
CA VAL A 26 -1.27 4.14 -2.86
C VAL A 26 -1.81 5.51 -2.47
N ILE A 27 -1.22 6.58 -2.99
CA ILE A 27 -1.62 7.96 -2.69
C ILE A 27 -3.05 8.22 -3.15
N ILE A 28 -3.38 7.87 -4.40
CA ILE A 28 -4.73 8.05 -4.96
C ILE A 28 -5.75 7.27 -4.12
N LEU A 29 -5.45 6.03 -3.77
CA LEU A 29 -6.35 5.17 -3.02
C LEU A 29 -6.65 5.77 -1.63
N ILE A 30 -5.63 6.25 -0.91
CA ILE A 30 -5.82 6.90 0.40
C ILE A 30 -6.67 8.17 0.25
N LEU A 31 -6.39 9.03 -0.74
CA LEU A 31 -7.15 10.26 -0.96
C LEU A 31 -8.61 9.98 -1.30
N VAL A 32 -8.87 9.03 -2.19
CA VAL A 32 -10.24 8.65 -2.58
C VAL A 32 -11.01 8.13 -1.36
N TYR A 33 -10.40 7.26 -0.56
CA TYR A 33 -11.05 6.75 0.65
C TYR A 33 -11.33 7.87 1.67
N GLN A 34 -10.37 8.77 1.88
CA GLN A 34 -10.55 9.88 2.82
C GLN A 34 -11.72 10.77 2.42
N VAL A 35 -11.81 11.15 1.14
CA VAL A 35 -12.83 12.10 0.66
C VAL A 35 -14.21 11.45 0.57
N PHE A 36 -14.31 10.21 0.13
CA PHE A 36 -15.61 9.57 -0.15
C PHE A 36 -16.11 8.68 1.00
N LEU A 37 -15.27 7.77 1.49
CA LEU A 37 -15.75 6.78 2.45
C LEU A 37 -15.73 7.28 3.90
N GLY A 38 -14.85 8.20 4.24
CA GLY A 38 -14.77 8.75 5.58
C GLY A 38 -16.09 9.39 6.02
N GLN A 39 -16.64 10.24 5.19
CA GLN A 39 -17.92 10.93 5.48
C GLN A 39 -19.10 9.96 5.52
N ILE A 40 -19.20 9.05 4.56
CA ILE A 40 -20.28 8.06 4.49
C ILE A 40 -20.33 7.20 5.74
N GLN A 41 -19.16 6.77 6.25
CA GLN A 41 -19.10 5.95 7.45
C GLN A 41 -19.43 6.72 8.73
N ILE A 42 -19.00 7.98 8.83
CA ILE A 42 -19.36 8.86 9.96
C ILE A 42 -20.88 9.07 9.98
N ASP A 43 -21.49 9.34 8.84
CA ASP A 43 -22.92 9.57 8.74
C ASP A 43 -23.73 8.29 9.06
N ALA A 44 -23.27 7.12 8.60
CA ALA A 44 -23.88 5.85 8.93
C ALA A 44 -23.82 5.53 10.44
N ILE A 45 -22.74 5.89 11.12
CA ILE A 45 -22.63 5.71 12.57
C ILE A 45 -23.50 6.71 13.34
N LYS A 46 -23.61 7.96 12.90
CA LYS A 46 -24.52 8.94 13.47
C LYS A 46 -25.96 8.45 13.43
N GLU A 47 -26.37 7.93 12.26
CA GLU A 47 -27.69 7.36 12.08
C GLU A 47 -27.92 6.15 12.99
N ALA A 48 -26.96 5.24 13.08
CA ALA A 48 -27.05 4.05 13.94
C ALA A 48 -27.11 4.37 15.44
N LEU A 49 -26.46 5.47 15.88
CA LEU A 49 -26.45 5.93 17.26
C LEU A 49 -27.61 6.89 17.58
N ASN A 50 -28.43 7.22 16.60
CA ASN A 50 -29.53 8.20 16.73
C ASN A 50 -29.06 9.54 17.31
N SER A 51 -27.87 10.01 16.90
CA SER A 51 -27.14 11.15 17.43
C SER A 51 -26.78 12.12 16.28
N ASP A 52 -27.17 13.38 16.42
CA ASP A 52 -26.87 14.40 15.40
C ASP A 52 -25.40 14.80 15.36
N THR A 53 -24.63 14.50 16.41
CA THR A 53 -23.21 14.84 16.51
C THR A 53 -22.37 13.59 16.69
N ALA A 54 -21.37 13.42 15.80
CA ALA A 54 -20.34 12.40 16.01
C ALA A 54 -19.38 12.89 17.09
N SER A 55 -19.17 12.08 18.13
CA SER A 55 -18.12 12.37 19.11
C SER A 55 -16.74 12.27 18.45
N THR A 56 -15.76 12.99 18.99
CA THR A 56 -14.35 12.91 18.52
C THR A 56 -13.86 11.46 18.50
N ASP A 57 -14.25 10.65 19.50
CA ASP A 57 -13.90 9.25 19.59
C ASP A 57 -14.47 8.42 18.44
N THR A 58 -15.71 8.72 18.01
CA THR A 58 -16.34 8.06 16.87
C THR A 58 -15.57 8.33 15.58
N ILE A 59 -15.19 9.59 15.35
CA ILE A 59 -14.41 9.99 14.17
C ILE A 59 -13.04 9.32 14.17
N GLN A 60 -12.37 9.27 15.30
CA GLN A 60 -11.08 8.58 15.42
C GLN A 60 -11.21 7.08 15.16
N MET A 61 -12.22 6.43 15.70
CA MET A 61 -12.49 5.01 15.47
C MET A 61 -12.68 4.71 13.98
N VAL A 62 -13.48 5.51 13.27
CA VAL A 62 -13.68 5.38 11.81
C VAL A 62 -12.37 5.54 11.06
N ASN A 63 -11.58 6.54 11.41
CA ASN A 63 -10.30 6.81 10.76
C ASN A 63 -9.33 5.63 10.93
N TYR A 64 -9.18 5.09 12.14
CA TYR A 64 -8.30 3.93 12.37
C TYR A 64 -8.82 2.67 11.66
N TRP A 65 -10.12 2.48 11.60
CA TRP A 65 -10.71 1.37 10.86
C TRP A 65 -10.43 1.46 9.36
N LEU A 66 -10.60 2.65 8.77
CA LEU A 66 -10.27 2.92 7.37
C LEU A 66 -8.79 2.70 7.07
N ILE A 67 -7.89 3.22 7.92
CA ILE A 67 -6.43 3.03 7.77
C ILE A 67 -6.09 1.54 7.77
N SER A 68 -6.68 0.76 8.68
CA SER A 68 -6.46 -0.69 8.77
C SER A 68 -6.88 -1.41 7.49
N GLY A 69 -8.09 -1.13 6.99
CA GLY A 69 -8.60 -1.70 5.74
C GLY A 69 -7.74 -1.35 4.54
N LEU A 70 -7.37 -0.06 4.38
CA LEU A 70 -6.51 0.43 3.32
C LEU A 70 -5.13 -0.23 3.34
N THR A 71 -4.52 -0.29 4.51
CA THR A 71 -3.19 -0.90 4.69
C THR A 71 -3.19 -2.37 4.28
N THR A 72 -4.26 -3.09 4.57
CA THR A 72 -4.42 -4.50 4.16
C THR A 72 -4.48 -4.64 2.63
N ILE A 73 -5.30 -3.83 1.96
CA ILE A 73 -5.43 -3.85 0.50
C ILE A 73 -4.11 -3.47 -0.17
N ILE A 74 -3.44 -2.43 0.33
CA ILE A 74 -2.17 -1.96 -0.22
C ILE A 74 -1.08 -3.02 -0.05
N SER A 75 -1.00 -3.67 1.11
CA SER A 75 -0.05 -4.76 1.36
C SER A 75 -0.21 -5.89 0.34
N MET A 76 -1.44 -6.35 0.14
CA MET A 76 -1.75 -7.41 -0.82
C MET A 76 -1.41 -6.98 -2.26
N THR A 77 -1.86 -5.81 -2.67
CA THR A 77 -1.66 -5.29 -4.04
C THR A 77 -0.18 -5.06 -4.33
N SER A 78 0.58 -4.50 -3.39
CA SER A 78 2.02 -4.25 -3.54
C SER A 78 2.81 -5.56 -3.65
N THR A 79 2.46 -6.56 -2.86
CA THR A 79 3.10 -7.88 -2.92
C THR A 79 2.83 -8.55 -4.27
N LEU A 80 1.60 -8.51 -4.77
CA LEU A 80 1.25 -9.01 -6.10
C LEU A 80 1.99 -8.25 -7.21
N GLY A 81 2.09 -6.93 -7.10
CA GLY A 81 2.87 -6.09 -8.03
C GLY A 81 4.33 -6.48 -8.09
N ALA A 82 4.95 -6.79 -6.95
CA ALA A 82 6.34 -7.25 -6.89
C ALA A 82 6.55 -8.61 -7.58
N PHE A 83 5.55 -9.50 -7.57
CA PHE A 83 5.58 -10.72 -8.38
C PHE A 83 5.55 -10.47 -9.89
N GLY A 84 5.14 -9.29 -10.33
CA GLY A 84 5.20 -8.87 -11.72
C GLY A 84 6.61 -8.96 -12.32
N VAL A 85 7.66 -8.81 -11.50
CA VAL A 85 9.06 -9.02 -11.93
C VAL A 85 9.25 -10.46 -12.40
N MET A 86 8.73 -11.44 -11.65
CA MET A 86 8.82 -12.85 -12.03
C MET A 86 8.07 -13.13 -13.33
N VAL A 87 6.89 -12.54 -13.49
CA VAL A 87 6.10 -12.69 -14.72
C VAL A 87 6.84 -12.08 -15.92
N SER A 88 7.35 -10.85 -15.78
CA SER A 88 8.12 -10.17 -16.81
C SER A 88 9.40 -10.93 -17.20
N ASP A 89 10.10 -11.51 -16.24
CA ASP A 89 11.29 -12.32 -16.51
C ASP A 89 10.93 -13.61 -17.27
N ARG A 90 9.76 -14.21 -16.98
CA ARG A 90 9.26 -15.38 -17.73
C ARG A 90 8.84 -15.02 -19.16
N GLU A 91 8.14 -13.89 -19.35
CA GLU A 91 7.74 -13.41 -20.67
C GLU A 91 8.95 -13.10 -21.56
N LYS A 92 10.00 -12.52 -20.99
CA LYS A 92 11.26 -12.22 -21.69
C LYS A 92 12.18 -13.43 -21.86
N LYS A 93 11.72 -14.63 -21.49
CA LYS A 93 12.48 -15.89 -21.52
C LYS A 93 13.79 -15.88 -20.72
N LEU A 94 14.01 -14.88 -19.87
CA LEU A 94 15.18 -14.80 -18.98
C LEU A 94 15.21 -15.97 -18.00
N SER A 95 14.08 -16.63 -17.76
CA SER A 95 14.00 -17.84 -16.96
C SER A 95 14.70 -19.04 -17.62
N GLU A 96 14.90 -19.04 -18.95
CA GLU A 96 15.62 -20.09 -19.66
C GLU A 96 17.13 -20.00 -19.39
N ASP A 97 17.67 -18.80 -19.22
CA ASP A 97 19.07 -18.58 -18.84
C ASP A 97 19.37 -19.15 -17.45
N PHE A 98 18.36 -19.14 -16.55
CA PHE A 98 18.53 -19.78 -15.23
C PHE A 98 18.53 -21.31 -15.29
N LYS A 99 17.91 -21.93 -16.30
CA LYS A 99 17.90 -23.39 -16.47
C LYS A 99 19.27 -23.94 -16.88
N VAL A 100 20.08 -23.16 -17.58
CA VAL A 100 21.45 -23.52 -17.95
C VAL A 100 22.48 -23.17 -16.87
N SER A 101 22.05 -22.43 -15.85
CA SER A 101 22.87 -22.05 -14.70
C SER A 101 22.87 -23.20 -13.64
N PRO A 102 23.94 -23.36 -12.87
CA PRO A 102 24.00 -24.34 -11.78
C PRO A 102 23.08 -23.99 -10.59
N VAL A 103 22.23 -22.96 -10.72
CA VAL A 103 21.31 -22.53 -9.67
C VAL A 103 20.00 -23.31 -9.76
N SER A 104 19.59 -23.95 -8.66
CA SER A 104 18.32 -24.67 -8.57
C SER A 104 17.13 -23.71 -8.81
N ASN A 105 16.17 -24.14 -9.63
CA ASN A 105 14.93 -23.38 -9.91
C ASN A 105 14.19 -22.96 -8.64
N PHE A 106 14.17 -23.83 -7.63
CA PHE A 106 13.56 -23.53 -6.34
C PHE A 106 14.21 -22.31 -5.65
N LYS A 107 15.55 -22.16 -5.75
CA LYS A 107 16.24 -20.98 -5.18
C LYS A 107 15.90 -19.69 -5.92
N VAL A 108 15.64 -19.77 -7.21
CA VAL A 108 15.23 -18.63 -8.02
C VAL A 108 13.81 -18.19 -7.65
N GLU A 109 12.86 -19.13 -7.58
CA GLU A 109 11.48 -18.86 -7.18
C GLU A 109 11.38 -18.32 -5.75
N LEU A 110 12.14 -18.90 -4.84
CA LEU A 110 12.22 -18.43 -3.46
C LEU A 110 12.78 -17.00 -3.37
N ALA A 111 13.73 -16.64 -4.22
CA ALA A 111 14.28 -15.28 -4.26
C ALA A 111 13.22 -14.23 -4.73
N TYR A 112 12.34 -14.61 -5.67
CA TYR A 112 11.21 -13.72 -6.04
C TYR A 112 10.20 -13.59 -4.90
N ALA A 113 9.86 -14.68 -4.23
CA ALA A 113 8.95 -14.67 -3.10
C ALA A 113 9.48 -13.81 -1.95
N VAL A 114 10.74 -13.98 -1.56
CA VAL A 114 11.37 -13.17 -0.49
C VAL A 114 11.42 -11.70 -0.90
N PHE A 115 11.77 -11.40 -2.15
CA PHE A 115 11.75 -10.01 -2.64
C PHE A 115 10.34 -9.41 -2.55
N ALA A 116 9.31 -10.13 -2.98
CA ALA A 116 7.93 -9.67 -2.95
C ALA A 116 7.44 -9.40 -1.51
N ILE A 117 7.79 -10.26 -0.56
CA ILE A 117 7.47 -10.07 0.86
C ILE A 117 8.17 -8.82 1.41
N LEU A 118 9.47 -8.68 1.19
CA LEU A 118 10.22 -7.51 1.66
C LEU A 118 9.67 -6.21 1.06
N PHE A 119 9.34 -6.21 -0.22
CA PHE A 119 8.75 -5.05 -0.88
C PHE A 119 7.36 -4.73 -0.33
N GLY A 120 6.52 -5.76 -0.10
CA GLY A 120 5.21 -5.60 0.53
C GLY A 120 5.31 -4.98 1.92
N ILE A 121 6.25 -5.41 2.75
CA ILE A 121 6.49 -4.82 4.09
C ILE A 121 6.86 -3.34 3.98
N ILE A 122 7.79 -3.00 3.09
CA ILE A 122 8.22 -1.60 2.90
C ILE A 122 7.05 -0.72 2.45
N MET A 123 6.25 -1.18 1.49
CA MET A 123 5.09 -0.44 0.98
C MET A 123 3.99 -0.30 2.03
N THR A 124 3.78 -1.33 2.85
CA THR A 124 2.83 -1.29 3.97
C THR A 124 3.25 -0.27 5.02
N MET A 125 4.53 -0.25 5.41
CA MET A 125 5.04 0.74 6.35
C MET A 125 4.93 2.16 5.82
N PHE A 126 5.30 2.36 4.55
CA PHE A 126 5.15 3.66 3.87
C PHE A 126 3.69 4.11 3.85
N SER A 127 2.78 3.23 3.47
CA SER A 127 1.34 3.49 3.43
C SER A 127 0.77 3.87 4.80
N CYS A 128 1.18 3.16 5.85
CA CYS A 128 0.72 3.42 7.21
C CYS A 128 1.16 4.82 7.68
N VAL A 129 2.44 5.15 7.52
CA VAL A 129 2.98 6.47 7.88
C VAL A 129 2.30 7.59 7.09
N PHE A 130 2.12 7.38 5.79
CA PHE A 130 1.49 8.36 4.91
C PHE A 130 0.00 8.57 5.23
N ALA A 131 -0.74 7.48 5.50
CA ALA A 131 -2.14 7.55 5.92
C ALA A 131 -2.30 8.32 7.23
N ILE A 132 -1.51 7.99 8.26
CA ILE A 132 -1.54 8.70 9.55
C ILE A 132 -1.21 10.18 9.36
N GLY A 133 -0.25 10.52 8.52
CA GLY A 133 0.10 11.91 8.20
C GLY A 133 -1.04 12.69 7.57
N ILE A 134 -1.74 12.09 6.59
CA ILE A 134 -2.91 12.72 5.93
C ILE A 134 -4.05 12.88 6.92
N PHE A 135 -4.40 11.83 7.68
CA PHE A 135 -5.52 11.89 8.62
C PHE A 135 -5.30 12.93 9.72
N ASN A 136 -4.08 13.02 10.28
CA ASN A 136 -3.74 14.02 11.28
C ASN A 136 -3.69 15.43 10.67
N GLY A 137 -3.14 15.59 9.47
CA GLY A 137 -3.10 16.87 8.77
C GLY A 137 -4.51 17.39 8.41
N PHE A 138 -5.37 16.48 7.97
CA PHE A 138 -6.75 16.83 7.62
C PHE A 138 -7.59 17.19 8.85
N SER A 139 -7.43 16.49 9.96
CA SER A 139 -8.11 16.84 11.22
C SER A 139 -7.67 18.20 11.76
N SER A 140 -6.38 18.55 11.66
CA SER A 140 -5.88 19.86 12.08
C SER A 140 -6.38 21.01 11.19
N LEU A 141 -6.56 20.78 9.90
CA LEU A 141 -7.13 21.77 8.97
C LEU A 141 -8.62 22.02 9.23
N LEU A 142 -9.37 20.98 9.59
CA LEU A 142 -10.78 21.09 9.95
C LEU A 142 -10.96 21.86 11.28
N ASP A 143 -10.12 21.58 12.26
CA ASP A 143 -10.14 22.25 13.56
C ASP A 143 -9.82 23.76 13.41
N TYR A 144 -8.83 24.10 12.58
CA TYR A 144 -8.51 25.48 12.25
C TYR A 144 -9.68 26.22 11.57
N SER A 145 -10.37 25.55 10.65
CA SER A 145 -11.52 26.13 9.94
C SER A 145 -12.73 26.37 10.84
N LEU A 146 -12.88 25.64 11.93
CA LEU A 146 -13.99 25.78 12.89
C LEU A 146 -13.69 26.81 13.99
N THR A 147 -12.43 27.18 14.22
CA THR A 147 -12.05 28.18 15.23
C THR A 147 -12.08 29.61 14.71
N ASP A 148 -12.21 29.81 13.39
CA ASP A 148 -12.28 31.17 12.76
C ASP A 148 -13.72 31.68 12.57
N TYR A 149 -14.71 31.01 13.16
CA TYR A 149 -16.11 31.45 13.23
C TYR A 149 -16.59 31.56 14.68
#